data_d95e64c04ea7b4433bf2ca4d1500edd6
#
_entry.id   d95e64c04ea7b4433bf2ca4d1500edd6
#
_cell.length_a   1.000
_cell.length_b   1.000
_cell.length_c   1.000
_cell.angle_alpha   90.00
_cell.angle_beta   90.00
_cell.angle_gamma   90.00
#
_symmetry.space_group_name_H-M   'P 1'
#
loop_
_entity.id
_entity.type
_entity.pdbx_description
1 polymer ?
#
loop_
_entity_poly.entity_id
_entity_poly.type
_entity_poly.pdbx_seq_one_letter_code
_entity_poly.pdbx_strand_id
1 'polypeptide(L)'
;MFQTINFNKKFLLVLITSFSVLAPAQEKHLKNIKQLTFGGDNAEAYFSPKGDQLTLQVTNKAFGVSCDQIFMLDLKAQEFNEKSLQLVSTGKGRTTCSYYMPDGKHILYASTHASDHACPAPPKPIEGKYLWAIYPEFDIYIADLKGNITKQLTNTPGYDAEAVVSPDGKKIAFTSIRSGDLEIYTMDIDGSNLKQITFGLGYDGGCFFSHDSKKIVFRSSRPKTAEAVKEYKDLLAQNLVAPSEMEIYTCNIDGSDLKQITNLGKANWAPYFHPTDKKIIFSSNHHSTRGYDFQLFMIDTDGENLQQITYESEFNAFPMFSPDGKKLVFSSNRMQSKPRETNVFIADWIEGDKTEIAQPKTLKKHISYLSSDELQGRLTGSVGEKKAAAYIVKEFKSLGLKPYANKSYLQTFNYKVKINPHSTDASSDKANSGTNVIAFLDNKASKTIVIGAHYDHLGLNEHNHSSKPNSHGEIHNGADDNASGVAAVLELARMYSQNKTKENVNYIFALFSGEEDGLIGSKHMAESLKSLYPNVITMINLDMIGRLDGDKNLTVGGIGTNPNFKSIVERNKPAGFHVTLDENGIGPSDHTSFYLKDIPV
;
A
#
# COMPACT_ATOMS: atom_id res chain seq x y z
N MET A 1 1.54 -65.46 -46.79
CA MET A 1 2.69 -64.83 -47.48
C MET A 1 2.50 -63.33 -47.27
N PHE A 2 2.82 -62.81 -46.08
CA PHE A 2 2.91 -61.41 -45.79
C PHE A 2 4.06 -61.15 -44.83
N GLN A 3 5.03 -60.37 -45.29
CA GLN A 3 6.19 -59.97 -44.55
C GLN A 3 5.87 -58.85 -43.59
N THR A 4 6.27 -59.02 -42.34
CA THR A 4 6.33 -58.01 -41.29
C THR A 4 7.51 -57.09 -41.52
N ILE A 5 7.29 -55.77 -41.58
CA ILE A 5 8.34 -54.76 -41.48
C ILE A 5 8.23 -54.12 -40.12
N ASN A 6 9.26 -54.37 -39.30
CA ASN A 6 9.50 -53.70 -38.03
C ASN A 6 10.07 -52.30 -38.28
N PHE A 7 9.43 -51.24 -37.73
CA PHE A 7 10.06 -49.94 -37.57
C PHE A 7 9.98 -49.50 -36.11
N ASN A 8 11.08 -49.70 -35.42
CA ASN A 8 11.38 -49.07 -34.15
C ASN A 8 11.69 -47.58 -34.38
N LYS A 9 10.84 -46.68 -33.91
CA LYS A 9 11.21 -45.29 -33.67
C LYS A 9 10.70 -44.89 -32.28
N LYS A 10 11.65 -44.83 -31.35
CA LYS A 10 11.50 -44.16 -30.06
C LYS A 10 11.20 -42.69 -30.34
N PHE A 11 9.96 -42.28 -30.19
CA PHE A 11 9.59 -40.89 -30.05
C PHE A 11 9.81 -40.49 -28.59
N LEU A 12 10.89 -39.75 -28.36
CA LEU A 12 11.15 -39.06 -27.09
C LEU A 12 10.17 -37.87 -26.99
N LEU A 13 9.06 -38.08 -26.30
CA LEU A 13 8.11 -37.01 -25.96
C LEU A 13 8.75 -36.18 -24.86
N VAL A 14 9.44 -35.10 -25.23
CA VAL A 14 9.85 -34.05 -24.27
C VAL A 14 8.61 -33.30 -23.87
N LEU A 15 8.02 -33.70 -22.74
CA LEU A 15 7.04 -32.88 -22.02
C LEU A 15 7.76 -31.65 -21.48
N ILE A 16 7.73 -30.55 -22.24
CA ILE A 16 8.03 -29.23 -21.69
C ILE A 16 6.83 -28.85 -20.84
N THR A 17 6.86 -29.27 -19.59
CA THR A 17 6.02 -28.63 -18.56
C THR A 17 6.54 -27.22 -18.37
N SER A 18 5.97 -26.28 -19.12
CA SER A 18 6.07 -24.88 -18.78
C SER A 18 5.39 -24.70 -17.42
N PHE A 19 6.13 -24.86 -16.36
CA PHE A 19 5.79 -24.27 -15.07
C PHE A 19 5.80 -22.77 -15.31
N SER A 20 4.62 -22.21 -15.58
CA SER A 20 4.37 -20.79 -15.32
C SER A 20 4.58 -20.61 -13.83
N VAL A 21 5.80 -20.27 -13.44
CA VAL A 21 6.06 -19.73 -12.11
C VAL A 21 5.19 -18.47 -12.04
N LEU A 22 4.05 -18.59 -11.36
CA LEU A 22 3.27 -17.45 -10.89
C LEU A 22 4.25 -16.64 -10.05
N ALA A 23 4.83 -15.58 -10.63
CA ALA A 23 5.61 -14.65 -9.84
C ALA A 23 4.67 -14.14 -8.74
N PRO A 24 4.99 -14.37 -7.45
CA PRO A 24 4.24 -13.76 -6.36
C PRO A 24 4.23 -12.25 -6.58
N ALA A 25 3.21 -11.56 -6.06
CA ALA A 25 3.18 -10.12 -6.06
C ALA A 25 4.53 -9.63 -5.51
N GLN A 26 5.33 -9.00 -6.35
CA GLN A 26 6.73 -8.75 -6.02
C GLN A 26 6.78 -7.71 -4.93
N GLU A 27 7.37 -8.03 -3.78
CA GLU A 27 7.62 -7.09 -2.68
C GLU A 27 8.65 -6.04 -3.14
N LYS A 28 8.18 -5.06 -3.91
CA LYS A 28 9.00 -4.12 -4.71
C LYS A 28 10.04 -3.34 -3.90
N HIS A 29 9.74 -3.11 -2.62
CA HIS A 29 10.61 -2.39 -1.70
C HIS A 29 11.66 -3.28 -1.03
N LEU A 30 11.53 -4.60 -1.12
CA LEU A 30 12.36 -5.56 -0.43
C LEU A 30 13.18 -6.37 -1.43
N LYS A 31 14.51 -6.35 -1.29
CA LYS A 31 15.43 -7.21 -2.05
C LYS A 31 16.34 -7.98 -1.11
N ASN A 32 16.87 -9.10 -1.58
CA ASN A 32 17.83 -9.91 -0.84
C ASN A 32 17.35 -10.27 0.56
N ILE A 33 16.06 -10.62 0.71
CA ILE A 33 15.46 -10.99 1.99
C ILE A 33 16.22 -12.18 2.57
N LYS A 34 16.73 -12.04 3.79
CA LYS A 34 17.53 -13.06 4.49
C LYS A 34 16.93 -13.35 5.86
N GLN A 35 16.73 -14.62 6.19
CA GLN A 35 16.34 -15.06 7.52
C GLN A 35 17.53 -14.97 8.48
N LEU A 36 17.32 -14.42 9.68
CA LEU A 36 18.35 -14.21 10.69
C LEU A 36 18.21 -15.11 11.91
N THR A 37 16.99 -15.55 12.24
CA THR A 37 16.70 -16.42 13.39
C THR A 37 15.96 -17.69 12.94
N PHE A 38 16.02 -18.74 13.77
CA PHE A 38 15.51 -20.06 13.41
C PHE A 38 14.85 -20.71 14.62
N GLY A 39 13.54 -20.99 14.52
CA GLY A 39 12.75 -21.64 15.54
C GLY A 39 12.40 -20.77 16.75
N GLY A 40 11.29 -21.08 17.41
CA GLY A 40 10.74 -20.30 18.51
C GLY A 40 9.97 -19.07 18.08
N ASP A 41 9.77 -18.14 19.02
CA ASP A 41 9.18 -16.83 18.79
C ASP A 41 10.28 -15.76 18.88
N ASN A 42 10.56 -15.12 17.73
CA ASN A 42 11.59 -14.09 17.60
C ASN A 42 10.95 -12.83 17.01
N ALA A 43 10.96 -11.75 17.75
CA ALA A 43 10.26 -10.52 17.37
C ALA A 43 11.01 -9.27 17.85
N GLU A 44 10.52 -8.11 17.45
CA GLU A 44 10.96 -6.79 17.94
C GLU A 44 12.47 -6.60 17.82
N ALA A 45 12.99 -6.78 16.60
CA ALA A 45 14.42 -6.61 16.32
C ALA A 45 14.77 -5.16 16.00
N TYR A 46 15.73 -4.60 16.74
CA TYR A 46 16.10 -3.18 16.66
C TYR A 46 17.60 -3.02 16.42
N PHE A 47 17.96 -2.15 15.46
CA PHE A 47 19.36 -1.91 15.11
C PHE A 47 20.16 -1.18 16.18
N SER A 48 21.43 -1.53 16.29
CA SER A 48 22.43 -0.71 16.98
C SER A 48 22.61 0.65 16.26
N PRO A 49 23.14 1.69 16.95
CA PRO A 49 23.40 2.99 16.31
C PRO A 49 24.32 2.92 15.08
N LYS A 50 25.17 1.90 14.99
CA LYS A 50 26.05 1.63 13.83
C LYS A 50 25.40 0.77 12.75
N GLY A 51 24.24 0.18 13.01
CA GLY A 51 23.57 -0.73 12.09
C GLY A 51 24.25 -2.09 11.91
N ASP A 52 25.20 -2.45 12.77
CA ASP A 52 25.99 -3.69 12.68
C ASP A 52 25.53 -4.80 13.64
N GLN A 53 24.60 -4.50 14.53
CA GLN A 53 24.01 -5.45 15.47
C GLN A 53 22.50 -5.23 15.57
N LEU A 54 21.78 -6.26 16.04
CA LEU A 54 20.38 -6.19 16.43
C LEU A 54 20.22 -6.63 17.89
N THR A 55 19.34 -5.99 18.65
CA THR A 55 18.68 -6.61 19.80
C THR A 55 17.32 -7.15 19.38
N LEU A 56 16.88 -8.24 19.98
CA LEU A 56 15.60 -8.83 19.67
C LEU A 56 15.04 -9.59 20.87
N GLN A 57 13.72 -9.71 20.91
CA GLN A 57 12.99 -10.48 21.89
C GLN A 57 12.87 -11.93 21.40
N VAL A 58 13.21 -12.89 22.27
CA VAL A 58 13.22 -14.32 21.93
C VAL A 58 12.54 -15.13 23.04
N THR A 59 11.58 -15.98 22.63
CA THR A 59 11.09 -17.10 23.43
C THR A 59 11.43 -18.40 22.71
N ASN A 60 12.41 -19.14 23.23
CA ASN A 60 12.79 -20.42 22.66
C ASN A 60 13.28 -21.39 23.74
N LYS A 61 12.56 -22.49 23.96
CA LYS A 61 12.91 -23.52 24.96
C LYS A 61 14.28 -24.17 24.68
N ALA A 62 14.73 -24.21 23.42
CA ALA A 62 16.04 -24.74 23.06
C ALA A 62 17.19 -23.88 23.63
N PHE A 63 16.94 -22.60 23.93
CA PHE A 63 17.90 -21.70 24.59
C PHE A 63 17.77 -21.67 26.11
N GLY A 64 16.91 -22.53 26.70
CA GLY A 64 16.66 -22.57 28.14
C GLY A 64 15.78 -21.42 28.64
N VAL A 65 15.13 -20.67 27.75
CA VAL A 65 14.24 -19.56 28.12
C VAL A 65 12.79 -19.98 27.90
N SER A 66 11.97 -19.79 28.95
CA SER A 66 10.55 -20.19 28.96
C SER A 66 9.59 -19.02 28.73
N CYS A 67 10.08 -17.79 28.76
CA CYS A 67 9.40 -16.57 28.35
C CYS A 67 10.40 -15.60 27.72
N ASP A 68 9.90 -14.48 27.24
CA ASP A 68 10.67 -13.52 26.46
C ASP A 68 11.91 -13.04 27.22
N GLN A 69 13.05 -13.10 26.54
CA GLN A 69 14.34 -12.58 26.95
C GLN A 69 14.95 -11.79 25.81
N ILE A 70 15.88 -10.88 26.13
CA ILE A 70 16.55 -10.08 25.11
C ILE A 70 17.85 -10.74 24.69
N PHE A 71 18.00 -10.92 23.40
CA PHE A 71 19.21 -11.43 22.76
C PHE A 71 19.79 -10.37 21.82
N MET A 72 21.06 -10.52 21.52
CA MET A 72 21.80 -9.74 20.52
C MET A 72 22.23 -10.64 19.37
N LEU A 73 22.24 -10.08 18.17
CA LEU A 73 22.73 -10.70 16.94
C LEU A 73 23.76 -9.77 16.27
N ASP A 74 24.95 -10.30 15.96
CA ASP A 74 25.96 -9.57 15.16
C ASP A 74 25.68 -9.77 13.67
N LEU A 75 25.39 -8.70 12.95
CA LEU A 75 25.10 -8.72 11.51
C LEU A 75 26.34 -8.91 10.61
N LYS A 76 27.55 -8.85 11.19
CA LYS A 76 28.81 -9.17 10.47
C LYS A 76 29.06 -10.66 10.32
N ALA A 77 28.28 -11.49 10.99
CA ALA A 77 28.38 -12.94 10.84
C ALA A 77 28.13 -13.36 9.39
N GLN A 78 28.95 -14.30 8.89
CA GLN A 78 28.81 -14.80 7.52
C GLN A 78 27.56 -15.70 7.39
N GLU A 79 27.27 -16.47 8.44
CA GLU A 79 26.12 -17.36 8.51
C GLU A 79 25.33 -17.11 9.79
N PHE A 80 24.01 -17.31 9.72
CA PHE A 80 23.12 -17.18 10.86
C PHE A 80 22.53 -18.54 11.19
N ASN A 81 22.56 -18.87 12.46
CA ASN A 81 21.98 -20.10 13.02
C ASN A 81 21.64 -19.88 14.49
N GLU A 82 21.12 -20.89 15.17
CA GLU A 82 20.73 -20.80 16.58
C GLU A 82 21.85 -20.31 17.52
N LYS A 83 23.11 -20.57 17.19
CA LYS A 83 24.26 -20.16 18.01
C LYS A 83 24.70 -18.71 17.77
N SER A 84 24.10 -18.04 16.80
CA SER A 84 24.40 -16.65 16.48
C SER A 84 23.80 -15.66 17.49
N LEU A 85 22.86 -16.14 18.32
CA LEU A 85 22.16 -15.33 19.32
C LEU A 85 22.90 -15.35 20.66
N GLN A 86 23.16 -14.18 21.22
CA GLN A 86 23.76 -13.99 22.53
C GLN A 86 22.74 -13.38 23.50
N LEU A 87 22.48 -14.04 24.64
CA LEU A 87 21.63 -13.50 25.70
C LEU A 87 22.26 -12.24 26.30
N VAL A 88 21.51 -11.14 26.37
CA VAL A 88 21.93 -9.84 26.90
C VAL A 88 20.96 -9.27 27.95
N SER A 89 19.94 -10.03 28.34
CA SER A 89 19.13 -9.80 29.53
C SER A 89 19.54 -10.75 30.64
N THR A 90 18.93 -10.59 31.81
CA THR A 90 19.29 -11.38 33.01
C THR A 90 18.98 -12.88 32.92
N GLY A 91 18.17 -13.31 31.94
CA GLY A 91 17.62 -14.66 31.87
C GLY A 91 16.56 -14.97 32.93
N LYS A 92 16.13 -13.96 33.70
CA LYS A 92 15.17 -14.07 34.81
C LYS A 92 13.95 -13.18 34.54
N GLY A 93 12.80 -13.57 35.12
CA GLY A 93 11.54 -12.90 34.87
C GLY A 93 11.17 -12.90 33.39
N ARG A 94 10.31 -12.00 32.98
CA ARG A 94 9.99 -11.70 31.58
C ARG A 94 10.63 -10.37 31.19
N THR A 95 11.22 -10.29 30.01
CA THR A 95 11.76 -9.04 29.46
C THR A 95 11.05 -8.70 28.13
N THR A 96 10.96 -7.42 27.79
CA THR A 96 10.31 -6.99 26.54
C THR A 96 10.94 -5.69 26.02
N CYS A 97 10.75 -5.43 24.71
CA CYS A 97 10.99 -4.13 24.06
C CYS A 97 12.37 -3.53 24.38
N SER A 98 13.42 -4.14 23.90
CA SER A 98 14.77 -3.61 24.06
C SER A 98 15.08 -2.52 23.05
N TYR A 99 15.99 -1.61 23.42
CA TYR A 99 16.52 -0.61 22.49
C TYR A 99 17.99 -0.30 22.81
N TYR A 100 18.81 0.04 21.81
CA TYR A 100 20.19 0.44 22.07
C TYR A 100 20.28 1.84 22.66
N MET A 101 21.19 2.00 23.63
CA MET A 101 21.64 3.31 24.07
C MET A 101 22.55 3.94 23.00
N PRO A 102 22.66 5.29 22.94
CA PRO A 102 23.45 5.99 21.91
C PRO A 102 24.94 5.62 21.88
N ASP A 103 25.48 5.14 22.99
CA ASP A 103 26.87 4.69 23.09
C ASP A 103 27.15 3.37 22.37
N GLY A 104 26.08 2.63 21.98
CA GLY A 104 26.18 1.31 21.35
C GLY A 104 26.82 0.24 22.22
N LYS A 105 26.95 0.47 23.54
CA LYS A 105 27.54 -0.46 24.53
C LYS A 105 26.52 -0.91 25.56
N HIS A 106 25.43 -0.20 25.68
CA HIS A 106 24.33 -0.49 26.57
C HIS A 106 23.04 -0.62 25.80
N ILE A 107 22.10 -1.35 26.38
CA ILE A 107 20.71 -1.48 25.93
C ILE A 107 19.79 -1.10 27.08
N LEU A 108 18.60 -0.63 26.76
CA LEU A 108 17.49 -0.56 27.71
C LEU A 108 16.45 -1.62 27.37
N TYR A 109 15.74 -2.10 28.38
CA TYR A 109 14.58 -2.98 28.22
C TYR A 109 13.70 -2.95 29.45
N ALA A 110 12.43 -3.37 29.31
CA ALA A 110 11.57 -3.57 30.46
C ALA A 110 11.66 -5.01 30.97
N SER A 111 11.59 -5.21 32.29
CA SER A 111 11.71 -6.54 32.89
C SER A 111 10.98 -6.64 34.23
N THR A 112 10.46 -7.85 34.53
CA THR A 112 9.87 -8.21 35.83
C THR A 112 10.87 -8.87 36.79
N HIS A 113 12.16 -9.01 36.39
CA HIS A 113 13.17 -9.82 37.11
C HIS A 113 13.43 -9.39 38.56
N ALA A 114 13.22 -8.10 38.87
CA ALA A 114 13.45 -7.57 40.22
C ALA A 114 12.31 -7.97 41.18
N SER A 115 11.10 -8.18 40.67
CA SER A 115 9.96 -8.63 41.47
C SER A 115 9.93 -10.15 41.61
N ASP A 116 10.11 -10.89 40.51
CA ASP A 116 10.22 -12.35 40.51
C ASP A 116 11.18 -12.84 39.42
N HIS A 117 11.99 -13.82 39.76
CA HIS A 117 12.91 -14.48 38.85
C HIS A 117 12.19 -15.48 37.91
N ALA A 118 10.99 -15.93 38.26
CA ALA A 118 10.19 -16.82 37.42
C ALA A 118 9.50 -16.07 36.30
N CYS A 119 9.17 -16.77 35.23
CA CYS A 119 8.30 -16.22 34.21
C CYS A 119 6.90 -15.98 34.77
N PRO A 120 6.32 -14.78 34.67
CA PRO A 120 4.95 -14.55 35.06
C PRO A 120 3.99 -15.45 34.27
N ALA A 121 2.94 -15.91 34.92
CA ALA A 121 1.94 -16.75 34.28
C ALA A 121 1.25 -15.99 33.15
N PRO A 122 1.00 -16.63 32.00
CA PRO A 122 0.22 -16.00 30.94
C PRO A 122 -1.22 -15.74 31.43
N PRO A 123 -1.89 -14.70 30.88
CA PRO A 123 -3.28 -14.43 31.27
C PRO A 123 -4.18 -15.60 30.88
N LYS A 124 -5.28 -15.77 31.64
CA LYS A 124 -6.30 -16.75 31.29
C LYS A 124 -6.96 -16.32 29.95
N PRO A 125 -7.08 -17.23 28.97
CA PRO A 125 -7.77 -16.92 27.73
C PRO A 125 -9.22 -16.52 28.00
N ILE A 126 -9.68 -15.47 27.31
CA ILE A 126 -11.10 -15.14 27.21
C ILE A 126 -11.54 -15.53 25.79
N GLU A 127 -12.60 -16.36 25.72
CA GLU A 127 -13.07 -16.89 24.44
C GLU A 127 -13.37 -15.75 23.42
N GLY A 128 -12.90 -15.93 22.21
CA GLY A 128 -13.07 -14.96 21.11
C GLY A 128 -12.22 -13.70 21.23
N LYS A 129 -11.31 -13.58 22.22
CA LYS A 129 -10.48 -12.39 22.39
C LYS A 129 -8.98 -12.70 22.31
N TYR A 130 -8.27 -11.87 21.58
CA TYR A 130 -6.81 -11.79 21.64
C TYR A 130 -6.43 -10.69 22.65
N LEU A 131 -5.64 -11.05 23.66
CA LEU A 131 -5.35 -10.18 24.80
C LEU A 131 -3.85 -10.08 25.06
N TRP A 132 -3.40 -8.90 25.44
CA TRP A 132 -2.06 -8.66 25.99
C TRP A 132 -2.13 -8.46 27.49
N ALA A 133 -1.17 -9.05 28.22
CA ALA A 133 -1.01 -8.82 29.64
C ALA A 133 -0.20 -7.54 29.89
N ILE A 134 -0.68 -6.73 30.79
CA ILE A 134 -0.02 -5.54 31.33
C ILE A 134 0.54 -5.93 32.70
N TYR A 135 1.74 -6.53 32.71
CA TYR A 135 2.36 -6.97 33.96
C TYR A 135 2.79 -5.76 34.80
N PRO A 136 2.22 -5.55 36.00
CA PRO A 136 2.50 -4.36 36.81
C PRO A 136 3.91 -4.33 37.40
N GLU A 137 4.64 -5.42 37.24
CA GLU A 137 6.02 -5.56 37.72
C GLU A 137 7.07 -5.17 36.68
N PHE A 138 6.66 -4.70 35.52
CA PHE A 138 7.62 -4.21 34.52
C PHE A 138 8.18 -2.85 34.92
N ASP A 139 9.50 -2.83 35.08
CA ASP A 139 10.31 -1.64 35.20
C ASP A 139 11.36 -1.57 34.08
N ILE A 140 11.85 -0.38 33.79
CA ILE A 140 12.85 -0.11 32.75
C ILE A 140 14.25 -0.12 33.33
N TYR A 141 15.14 -0.90 32.69
CA TYR A 141 16.55 -1.08 33.09
C TYR A 141 17.50 -0.75 31.96
N ILE A 142 18.69 -0.30 32.30
CA ILE A 142 19.86 -0.23 31.41
C ILE A 142 20.79 -1.37 31.78
N ALA A 143 21.23 -2.12 30.77
CA ALA A 143 22.20 -3.20 30.90
C ALA A 143 23.36 -3.05 29.91
N ASP A 144 24.53 -3.61 30.26
CA ASP A 144 25.60 -3.79 29.29
C ASP A 144 25.29 -4.96 28.33
N LEU A 145 26.07 -5.09 27.26
CA LEU A 145 25.88 -6.18 26.27
C LEU A 145 26.31 -7.57 26.79
N LYS A 146 26.67 -7.68 28.07
CA LYS A 146 26.91 -8.95 28.77
C LYS A 146 25.74 -9.36 29.69
N GLY A 147 24.69 -8.52 29.74
CA GLY A 147 23.49 -8.76 30.56
C GLY A 147 23.59 -8.24 31.99
N ASN A 148 24.62 -7.47 32.35
CA ASN A 148 24.74 -6.88 33.70
C ASN A 148 23.90 -5.59 33.74
N ILE A 149 22.97 -5.52 34.70
CA ILE A 149 22.21 -4.29 34.97
C ILE A 149 23.16 -3.21 35.47
N THR A 150 23.17 -2.06 34.81
CA THR A 150 23.97 -0.87 35.18
C THR A 150 23.11 0.20 35.83
N LYS A 151 21.79 0.24 35.52
CA LYS A 151 20.86 1.21 36.10
C LYS A 151 19.42 0.72 36.02
N GLN A 152 18.63 0.99 37.04
CA GLN A 152 17.17 0.96 37.02
C GLN A 152 16.66 2.38 36.79
N LEU A 153 15.80 2.59 35.78
CA LEU A 153 15.27 3.91 35.41
C LEU A 153 13.90 4.18 36.02
N THR A 154 13.08 3.15 36.21
CA THR A 154 11.75 3.26 36.83
C THR A 154 11.65 2.25 37.98
N ASN A 155 10.83 2.60 39.00
CA ASN A 155 10.52 1.75 40.16
C ASN A 155 9.14 2.09 40.73
N THR A 156 8.28 2.69 39.94
CA THR A 156 6.92 3.07 40.31
C THR A 156 6.00 1.85 40.17
N PRO A 157 5.14 1.54 41.16
CA PRO A 157 4.18 0.46 40.98
C PRO A 157 3.32 0.65 39.74
N GLY A 158 3.23 -0.38 38.92
CA GLY A 158 2.51 -0.38 37.66
C GLY A 158 3.40 -0.67 36.45
N TYR A 159 2.80 -0.75 35.29
CA TYR A 159 3.47 -1.07 34.04
C TYR A 159 4.31 0.09 33.52
N ASP A 160 5.62 -0.09 33.41
CA ASP A 160 6.54 0.80 32.72
C ASP A 160 7.33 -0.03 31.68
N ALA A 161 7.02 0.11 30.38
CA ALA A 161 7.62 -0.68 29.30
C ALA A 161 7.63 0.02 27.95
N GLU A 162 8.01 -0.69 26.90
CA GLU A 162 8.04 -0.21 25.50
C GLU A 162 8.94 1.02 25.31
N ALA A 163 10.08 1.03 26.02
CA ALA A 163 10.97 2.18 26.07
C ALA A 163 11.89 2.24 24.86
N VAL A 164 12.04 3.45 24.29
CA VAL A 164 12.93 3.77 23.16
C VAL A 164 13.72 5.04 23.44
N VAL A 165 14.88 5.17 22.80
CA VAL A 165 15.76 6.34 22.94
C VAL A 165 15.63 7.25 21.71
N SER A 166 15.59 8.57 21.92
CA SER A 166 15.62 9.54 20.83
C SER A 166 16.93 9.47 20.05
N PRO A 167 16.95 9.65 18.72
CA PRO A 167 18.17 9.62 17.91
C PRO A 167 19.25 10.61 18.35
N ASP A 168 18.87 11.75 18.93
CA ASP A 168 19.82 12.72 19.51
C ASP A 168 20.40 12.29 20.88
N GLY A 169 19.93 11.16 21.42
CA GLY A 169 20.42 10.56 22.66
C GLY A 169 20.02 11.28 23.94
N LYS A 170 19.03 12.19 23.92
CA LYS A 170 18.68 13.01 25.08
C LYS A 170 17.46 12.53 25.84
N LYS A 171 16.53 11.86 25.18
CA LYS A 171 15.24 11.46 25.74
C LYS A 171 15.00 9.96 25.61
N ILE A 172 14.21 9.45 26.56
CA ILE A 172 13.56 8.13 26.50
C ILE A 172 12.06 8.39 26.45
N ALA A 173 11.35 7.73 25.53
CA ALA A 173 9.90 7.65 25.52
C ALA A 173 9.48 6.22 25.88
N PHE A 174 8.37 6.06 26.63
CA PHE A 174 7.90 4.77 27.09
C PHE A 174 6.42 4.79 27.42
N THR A 175 5.80 3.64 27.53
CA THR A 175 4.41 3.47 27.95
C THR A 175 4.36 3.25 29.46
N SER A 176 3.45 3.95 30.16
CA SER A 176 3.25 3.81 31.60
C SER A 176 1.78 3.91 32.00
N ILE A 177 1.40 3.14 33.04
CA ILE A 177 0.05 3.18 33.63
C ILE A 177 -0.06 4.12 34.84
N ARG A 178 0.96 4.86 35.19
CA ARG A 178 1.05 5.67 36.43
C ARG A 178 -0.05 6.74 36.57
N SER A 179 -0.67 7.16 35.47
CA SER A 179 -1.84 8.08 35.49
C SER A 179 -3.18 7.37 35.69
N GLY A 180 -3.18 6.03 35.74
CA GLY A 180 -4.40 5.21 35.80
C GLY A 180 -4.87 4.71 34.44
N ASP A 181 -4.21 5.11 33.35
CA ASP A 181 -4.39 4.60 32.00
C ASP A 181 -3.03 4.43 31.31
N LEU A 182 -2.99 3.71 30.18
CA LEU A 182 -1.76 3.47 29.41
C LEU A 182 -1.47 4.66 28.52
N GLU A 183 -0.47 5.45 28.91
CA GLU A 183 -0.11 6.71 28.26
C GLU A 183 1.39 6.73 27.91
N ILE A 184 1.75 7.55 26.94
CA ILE A 184 3.16 7.81 26.60
C ILE A 184 3.73 8.82 27.58
N TYR A 185 4.91 8.50 28.09
CA TYR A 185 5.74 9.37 28.91
C TYR A 185 7.11 9.58 28.27
N THR A 186 7.74 10.69 28.60
CA THR A 186 9.15 10.94 28.29
C THR A 186 9.94 11.26 29.57
N MET A 187 11.22 10.92 29.55
CA MET A 187 12.21 11.31 30.57
C MET A 187 13.53 11.63 29.91
N ASP A 188 14.44 12.28 30.61
CA ASP A 188 15.81 12.42 30.15
C ASP A 188 16.53 11.07 30.15
N ILE A 189 17.64 10.97 29.43
CA ILE A 189 18.39 9.72 29.28
C ILE A 189 18.88 9.15 30.63
N ASP A 190 18.96 9.98 31.64
CA ASP A 190 19.35 9.60 33.02
C ASP A 190 18.15 9.24 33.91
N GLY A 191 16.93 9.26 33.40
CA GLY A 191 15.68 8.98 34.12
C GLY A 191 15.06 10.20 34.81
N SER A 192 15.68 11.38 34.73
CA SER A 192 15.15 12.63 35.29
C SER A 192 14.10 13.28 34.36
N ASN A 193 13.46 14.35 34.83
CA ASN A 193 12.51 15.17 34.06
C ASN A 193 11.37 14.40 33.40
N LEU A 194 10.76 13.50 34.16
CA LEU A 194 9.61 12.71 33.74
C LEU A 194 8.41 13.61 33.36
N LYS A 195 7.83 13.37 32.18
CA LYS A 195 6.70 14.12 31.66
C LYS A 195 5.71 13.20 30.95
N GLN A 196 4.40 13.34 31.25
CA GLN A 196 3.33 12.72 30.49
C GLN A 196 3.14 13.47 29.15
N ILE A 197 2.98 12.73 28.06
CA ILE A 197 2.89 13.25 26.68
C ILE A 197 1.50 13.08 26.11
N THR A 198 0.85 11.95 26.39
CA THR A 198 -0.52 11.68 25.91
C THR A 198 -1.50 11.68 27.07
N PHE A 199 -2.75 12.02 26.75
CA PHE A 199 -3.84 12.16 27.73
C PHE A 199 -5.14 11.73 27.05
N GLY A 200 -5.77 10.73 27.53
CA GLY A 200 -7.04 10.29 26.97
C GLY A 200 -7.35 8.86 27.30
N LEU A 201 -8.63 8.50 27.24
CA LEU A 201 -9.03 7.14 27.52
C LEU A 201 -8.60 6.21 26.38
N GLY A 202 -7.84 5.18 26.72
CA GLY A 202 -7.40 4.13 25.81
C GLY A 202 -5.91 3.85 25.91
N TYR A 203 -5.45 2.84 25.19
CA TYR A 203 -4.06 2.42 25.21
C TYR A 203 -3.22 3.22 24.21
N ASP A 204 -2.33 4.06 24.70
CA ASP A 204 -1.26 4.71 23.94
C ASP A 204 0.05 4.00 24.22
N GLY A 205 0.69 3.39 23.20
CA GLY A 205 1.91 2.60 23.43
C GLY A 205 2.68 2.26 22.16
N GLY A 206 3.82 1.57 22.36
CA GLY A 206 4.71 1.17 21.27
C GLY A 206 5.23 2.35 20.48
N CYS A 207 5.77 3.34 21.17
CA CYS A 207 6.19 4.61 20.60
C CYS A 207 7.61 4.55 20.00
N PHE A 208 7.85 5.36 18.95
CA PHE A 208 9.17 5.61 18.37
C PHE A 208 9.35 7.08 18.04
N PHE A 209 10.57 7.57 18.16
CA PHE A 209 10.92 8.93 17.76
C PHE A 209 11.10 9.06 16.25
N SER A 210 10.83 10.26 15.69
CA SER A 210 11.31 10.65 14.38
C SER A 210 12.84 10.77 14.36
N HIS A 211 13.46 10.64 13.19
CA HIS A 211 14.92 10.71 13.06
C HIS A 211 15.48 12.08 13.46
N ASP A 212 14.69 13.15 13.32
CA ASP A 212 15.04 14.50 13.80
C ASP A 212 14.77 14.71 15.29
N SER A 213 14.29 13.69 16.03
CA SER A 213 13.98 13.70 17.46
C SER A 213 12.88 14.68 17.89
N LYS A 214 12.03 15.17 16.96
CA LYS A 214 11.02 16.17 17.27
C LYS A 214 9.61 15.62 17.41
N LYS A 215 9.34 14.45 16.87
CA LYS A 215 8.04 13.81 16.89
C LYS A 215 8.10 12.40 17.47
N ILE A 216 6.93 11.93 17.91
CA ILE A 216 6.71 10.56 18.38
C ILE A 216 5.59 9.98 17.52
N VAL A 217 5.77 8.74 17.05
CA VAL A 217 4.72 7.90 16.45
C VAL A 217 4.38 6.78 17.42
N PHE A 218 3.12 6.42 17.53
CA PHE A 218 2.65 5.38 18.44
C PHE A 218 1.34 4.76 17.96
N ARG A 219 0.98 3.58 18.50
CA ARG A 219 -0.35 2.99 18.32
C ARG A 219 -1.27 3.47 19.44
N SER A 220 -2.53 3.65 19.11
CA SER A 220 -3.51 4.13 20.05
C SER A 220 -4.87 3.46 19.86
N SER A 221 -5.50 3.04 20.95
CA SER A 221 -6.93 2.74 20.96
C SER A 221 -7.72 3.94 21.51
N ARG A 222 -8.91 4.14 20.97
CA ARG A 222 -9.81 5.23 21.42
C ARG A 222 -11.24 4.70 21.47
N PRO A 223 -11.63 3.96 22.53
CA PRO A 223 -12.97 3.41 22.65
C PRO A 223 -13.99 4.55 22.70
N LYS A 224 -15.00 4.51 21.81
CA LYS A 224 -15.96 5.61 21.62
C LYS A 224 -17.36 5.29 22.14
N THR A 225 -17.77 4.01 22.16
CA THR A 225 -19.10 3.62 22.66
C THR A 225 -19.03 3.30 24.15
N ALA A 226 -20.16 3.39 24.84
CA ALA A 226 -20.25 3.07 26.27
C ALA A 226 -19.80 1.64 26.56
N GLU A 227 -20.13 0.71 25.65
CA GLU A 227 -19.75 -0.71 25.73
C GLU A 227 -18.25 -0.90 25.59
N ALA A 228 -17.63 -0.27 24.57
CA ALA A 228 -16.19 -0.35 24.33
C ALA A 228 -15.39 0.30 25.47
N VAL A 229 -15.87 1.44 26.01
CA VAL A 229 -15.27 2.08 27.19
C VAL A 229 -15.34 1.17 28.40
N LYS A 230 -16.50 0.54 28.64
CA LYS A 230 -16.67 -0.39 29.75
C LYS A 230 -15.75 -1.61 29.60
N GLU A 231 -15.71 -2.20 28.41
CA GLU A 231 -14.85 -3.36 28.11
C GLU A 231 -13.38 -3.03 28.33
N TYR A 232 -12.90 -1.89 27.81
CA TYR A 232 -11.52 -1.45 27.99
C TYR A 232 -11.16 -1.32 29.49
N LYS A 233 -12.01 -0.67 30.28
CA LYS A 233 -11.80 -0.49 31.72
C LYS A 233 -11.85 -1.82 32.49
N ASP A 234 -12.77 -2.70 32.13
CA ASP A 234 -12.91 -4.03 32.78
C ASP A 234 -11.70 -4.93 32.49
N LEU A 235 -11.12 -4.83 31.29
CA LEU A 235 -9.89 -5.53 30.93
C LEU A 235 -8.68 -4.92 31.65
N LEU A 236 -8.54 -3.59 31.63
CA LEU A 236 -7.42 -2.90 32.26
C LEU A 236 -7.39 -3.15 33.79
N ALA A 237 -8.55 -3.21 34.45
CA ALA A 237 -8.65 -3.56 35.86
C ALA A 237 -8.18 -5.01 36.17
N GLN A 238 -8.06 -5.87 35.17
CA GLN A 238 -7.49 -7.19 35.21
C GLN A 238 -6.05 -7.26 34.68
N ASN A 239 -5.40 -6.12 34.47
CA ASN A 239 -4.09 -6.00 33.82
C ASN A 239 -4.06 -6.60 32.42
N LEU A 240 -5.12 -6.39 31.64
CA LEU A 240 -5.28 -6.87 30.27
C LEU A 240 -5.68 -5.73 29.33
N VAL A 241 -5.32 -5.85 28.07
CA VAL A 241 -5.83 -5.02 26.97
C VAL A 241 -6.11 -5.87 25.75
N ALA A 242 -7.10 -5.46 24.94
CA ALA A 242 -7.41 -6.05 23.66
C ALA A 242 -6.80 -5.17 22.54
N PRO A 243 -5.74 -5.62 21.83
CA PRO A 243 -5.06 -4.81 20.82
C PRO A 243 -5.73 -4.91 19.42
N SER A 244 -7.02 -5.10 19.37
CA SER A 244 -7.77 -5.43 18.14
C SER A 244 -8.29 -4.22 17.38
N GLU A 245 -8.37 -3.04 18.03
CA GLU A 245 -8.85 -1.80 17.43
C GLU A 245 -7.91 -0.65 17.79
N MET A 246 -6.86 -0.51 17.00
CA MET A 246 -5.82 0.48 17.21
C MET A 246 -5.50 1.20 15.91
N GLU A 247 -5.24 2.50 16.00
CA GLU A 247 -4.79 3.33 14.89
C GLU A 247 -3.43 3.94 15.18
N ILE A 248 -2.74 4.41 14.14
CA ILE A 248 -1.45 5.07 14.26
C ILE A 248 -1.66 6.56 14.49
N TYR A 249 -0.96 7.10 15.47
CA TYR A 249 -0.96 8.50 15.84
C TYR A 249 0.46 9.08 15.84
N THR A 250 0.56 10.38 15.69
CA THR A 250 1.79 11.15 15.90
C THR A 250 1.53 12.36 16.79
N CYS A 251 2.55 12.79 17.52
CA CYS A 251 2.56 14.08 18.20
C CYS A 251 3.98 14.68 18.21
N ASN A 252 4.11 15.95 18.59
CA ASN A 252 5.41 16.49 18.93
C ASN A 252 5.91 15.88 20.25
N ILE A 253 7.23 15.94 20.50
CA ILE A 253 7.87 15.40 21.73
C ILE A 253 7.32 16.02 23.03
N ASP A 254 6.68 17.17 22.94
CA ASP A 254 6.03 17.82 24.07
C ASP A 254 4.56 17.48 24.25
N GLY A 255 4.01 16.62 23.37
CA GLY A 255 2.61 16.20 23.33
C GLY A 255 1.70 17.09 22.47
N SER A 256 2.18 18.20 21.95
CA SER A 256 1.41 19.07 21.06
C SER A 256 1.27 18.43 19.65
N ASP A 257 0.38 18.99 18.82
CA ASP A 257 0.10 18.54 17.44
C ASP A 257 -0.27 17.04 17.36
N LEU A 258 -1.08 16.56 18.31
CA LEU A 258 -1.60 15.18 18.29
C LEU A 258 -2.48 14.98 17.04
N LYS A 259 -2.09 14.01 16.22
CA LYS A 259 -2.74 13.73 14.95
C LYS A 259 -2.96 12.22 14.77
N GLN A 260 -4.17 11.81 14.41
CA GLN A 260 -4.46 10.48 13.93
C GLN A 260 -4.00 10.37 12.47
N ILE A 261 -3.16 9.37 12.15
CA ILE A 261 -2.59 9.16 10.82
C ILE A 261 -3.40 8.11 10.06
N THR A 262 -3.83 7.04 10.71
CA THR A 262 -4.63 5.98 10.08
C THR A 262 -6.06 5.99 10.60
N ASN A 263 -7.00 5.57 9.74
CA ASN A 263 -8.39 5.31 10.08
C ASN A 263 -8.83 4.07 9.28
N LEU A 264 -8.14 2.96 9.52
CA LEU A 264 -8.26 1.73 8.75
C LEU A 264 -9.15 0.70 9.44
N GLY A 265 -9.40 0.90 10.74
CA GLY A 265 -10.04 -0.09 11.59
C GLY A 265 -9.14 -1.28 11.89
N LYS A 266 -9.62 -2.19 12.73
CA LYS A 266 -8.88 -3.37 13.20
C LYS A 266 -7.57 -3.00 13.91
N ALA A 267 -6.52 -3.81 13.75
CA ALA A 267 -5.27 -3.65 14.47
C ALA A 267 -4.19 -3.06 13.56
N ASN A 268 -3.67 -1.90 13.94
CA ASN A 268 -2.53 -1.22 13.31
C ASN A 268 -1.46 -1.03 14.37
N TRP A 269 -0.30 -1.74 14.24
CA TRP A 269 0.70 -1.86 15.29
C TRP A 269 2.11 -1.51 14.81
N ALA A 270 3.01 -1.40 15.81
CA ALA A 270 4.45 -1.30 15.60
C ALA A 270 4.83 -0.27 14.52
N PRO A 271 4.37 0.99 14.64
CA PRO A 271 4.74 2.02 13.70
C PRO A 271 6.22 2.40 13.86
N TYR A 272 6.88 2.72 12.75
CA TYR A 272 8.24 3.25 12.74
C TYR A 272 8.37 4.35 11.67
N PHE A 273 9.07 5.43 11.96
CA PHE A 273 9.32 6.46 10.95
C PHE A 273 10.27 5.96 9.86
N HIS A 274 9.93 6.27 8.63
CA HIS A 274 10.86 6.15 7.52
C HIS A 274 12.04 7.15 7.70
N PRO A 275 13.29 6.84 7.25
CA PRO A 275 14.46 7.71 7.45
C PRO A 275 14.30 9.17 6.99
N THR A 276 13.31 9.46 6.15
CA THR A 276 13.01 10.84 5.71
C THR A 276 12.07 11.59 6.66
N ASP A 277 11.54 10.97 7.70
CA ASP A 277 10.49 11.47 8.59
C ASP A 277 9.17 11.91 7.90
N LYS A 278 9.02 11.55 6.62
CA LYS A 278 7.83 11.89 5.82
C LYS A 278 6.83 10.75 5.69
N LYS A 279 7.21 9.56 6.08
CA LYS A 279 6.41 8.34 5.99
C LYS A 279 6.54 7.52 7.28
N ILE A 280 5.54 6.67 7.50
CA ILE A 280 5.50 5.73 8.63
C ILE A 280 5.28 4.35 8.02
N ILE A 281 6.12 3.37 8.41
CA ILE A 281 5.89 1.95 8.16
C ILE A 281 5.26 1.33 9.40
N PHE A 282 4.31 0.42 9.22
CA PHE A 282 3.60 -0.20 10.35
C PHE A 282 3.03 -1.56 9.94
N SER A 283 2.63 -2.34 10.93
CA SER A 283 1.98 -3.64 10.77
C SER A 283 0.48 -3.49 10.84
N SER A 284 -0.27 -4.10 9.91
CA SER A 284 -1.73 -3.99 9.89
C SER A 284 -2.42 -5.25 9.38
N ASN A 285 -3.59 -5.54 9.96
CA ASN A 285 -4.51 -6.58 9.50
C ASN A 285 -5.81 -6.03 8.91
N HIS A 286 -5.88 -4.72 8.62
CA HIS A 286 -7.11 -4.07 8.11
C HIS A 286 -7.67 -4.74 6.86
N HIS A 287 -6.80 -5.25 5.98
CA HIS A 287 -7.15 -5.94 4.74
C HIS A 287 -7.63 -7.39 4.96
N SER A 288 -7.34 -8.00 6.11
CA SER A 288 -7.62 -9.41 6.39
C SER A 288 -9.10 -9.65 6.67
N THR A 289 -9.71 -10.61 5.99
CA THR A 289 -11.09 -11.08 6.31
C THR A 289 -11.12 -11.97 7.55
N ARG A 290 -10.01 -12.64 7.86
CA ARG A 290 -9.85 -13.59 8.98
C ARG A 290 -9.37 -12.92 10.28
N GLY A 291 -8.85 -11.69 10.20
CA GLY A 291 -8.44 -10.87 11.35
C GLY A 291 -7.06 -11.15 11.92
N TYR A 292 -6.31 -12.11 11.41
CA TYR A 292 -4.97 -12.48 11.89
C TYR A 292 -3.85 -12.42 10.84
N ASP A 293 -4.18 -12.07 9.59
CA ASP A 293 -3.17 -11.85 8.56
C ASP A 293 -2.61 -10.43 8.68
N PHE A 294 -1.38 -10.30 9.15
CA PHE A 294 -0.68 -9.02 9.27
C PHE A 294 0.32 -8.83 8.14
N GLN A 295 0.27 -7.64 7.52
CA GLN A 295 1.24 -7.23 6.53
C GLN A 295 1.86 -5.88 6.92
N LEU A 296 3.02 -5.58 6.38
CA LEU A 296 3.62 -4.26 6.50
C LEU A 296 2.98 -3.30 5.50
N PHE A 297 2.64 -2.13 5.99
CA PHE A 297 2.13 -1.01 5.20
C PHE A 297 2.98 0.23 5.45
N MET A 298 2.98 1.14 4.50
CA MET A 298 3.59 2.46 4.62
C MET A 298 2.57 3.53 4.25
N ILE A 299 2.58 4.64 5.00
CA ILE A 299 1.67 5.78 4.80
C ILE A 299 2.47 7.08 4.96
N ASP A 300 2.08 8.15 4.28
CA ASP A 300 2.66 9.46 4.50
C ASP A 300 2.22 10.04 5.86
N THR A 301 3.02 10.92 6.47
CA THR A 301 2.70 11.52 7.80
C THR A 301 1.51 12.48 7.77
N ASP A 302 0.95 12.78 6.61
CA ASP A 302 -0.33 13.47 6.45
C ASP A 302 -1.54 12.53 6.41
N GLY A 303 -1.32 11.20 6.36
CA GLY A 303 -2.35 10.16 6.30
C GLY A 303 -2.71 9.73 4.88
N GLU A 304 -2.00 10.23 3.88
CA GLU A 304 -2.22 9.90 2.48
C GLU A 304 -1.27 8.79 1.97
N ASN A 305 -1.49 8.31 0.76
CA ASN A 305 -0.60 7.38 0.03
C ASN A 305 -0.31 6.06 0.76
N LEU A 306 -1.36 5.45 1.35
CA LEU A 306 -1.25 4.11 1.96
C LEU A 306 -0.80 3.08 0.92
N GLN A 307 0.26 2.34 1.24
CA GLN A 307 0.86 1.33 0.37
C GLN A 307 1.15 0.05 1.14
N GLN A 308 0.79 -1.11 0.60
CA GLN A 308 1.20 -2.40 1.14
C GLN A 308 2.65 -2.71 0.72
N ILE A 309 3.46 -3.19 1.66
CA ILE A 309 4.91 -3.48 1.47
C ILE A 309 5.18 -4.98 1.36
N THR A 310 4.54 -5.78 2.22
CA THR A 310 4.71 -7.25 2.22
C THR A 310 3.44 -7.94 1.73
N TYR A 311 3.63 -9.12 1.13
CA TYR A 311 2.55 -9.92 0.55
C TYR A 311 2.70 -11.41 0.83
N GLU A 312 3.90 -11.85 1.20
CA GLU A 312 4.18 -13.25 1.51
C GLU A 312 3.91 -13.56 2.98
N SER A 313 3.37 -14.75 3.23
CA SER A 313 3.01 -15.24 4.57
C SER A 313 1.82 -14.53 5.25
N GLU A 314 1.38 -15.07 6.37
CA GLU A 314 0.21 -14.56 7.12
C GLU A 314 0.58 -13.59 8.23
N PHE A 315 1.89 -13.44 8.53
CA PHE A 315 2.34 -12.55 9.60
C PHE A 315 3.64 -11.86 9.21
N ASN A 316 3.59 -10.55 9.09
CA ASN A 316 4.73 -9.66 8.95
C ASN A 316 4.54 -8.46 9.89
N ALA A 317 5.48 -8.26 10.81
CA ALA A 317 5.32 -7.26 11.88
C ALA A 317 6.67 -6.67 12.34
N PHE A 318 6.60 -5.64 13.18
CA PHE A 318 7.73 -4.99 13.85
C PHE A 318 8.83 -4.52 12.88
N PRO A 319 8.49 -3.66 11.92
CA PRO A 319 9.47 -3.14 10.97
C PRO A 319 10.35 -2.07 11.61
N MET A 320 11.65 -2.11 11.34
CA MET A 320 12.59 -1.03 11.67
C MET A 320 13.59 -0.82 10.54
N PHE A 321 13.82 0.43 10.16
CA PHE A 321 14.88 0.80 9.21
C PHE A 321 16.25 0.80 9.89
N SER A 322 17.29 0.43 9.14
CA SER A 322 18.67 0.64 9.57
C SER A 322 18.98 2.14 9.69
N PRO A 323 19.97 2.55 10.51
CA PRO A 323 20.31 3.96 10.68
C PRO A 323 20.67 4.69 9.38
N ASP A 324 21.19 3.97 8.37
CA ASP A 324 21.50 4.52 7.05
C ASP A 324 20.31 4.45 6.06
N GLY A 325 19.16 3.92 6.50
CA GLY A 325 17.93 3.77 5.71
C GLY A 325 17.99 2.74 4.57
N LYS A 326 19.08 1.95 4.47
CA LYS A 326 19.26 1.04 3.33
C LYS A 326 18.74 -0.36 3.58
N LYS A 327 18.38 -0.70 4.81
CA LYS A 327 17.86 -2.01 5.17
C LYS A 327 16.60 -1.87 6.01
N LEU A 328 15.75 -2.88 5.91
CA LEU A 328 14.59 -3.08 6.77
C LEU A 328 14.75 -4.41 7.49
N VAL A 329 14.61 -4.41 8.81
CA VAL A 329 14.42 -5.62 9.61
C VAL A 329 12.94 -5.75 9.97
N PHE A 330 12.43 -6.97 10.00
CA PHE A 330 11.04 -7.25 10.36
C PHE A 330 10.88 -8.70 10.84
N SER A 331 9.83 -8.96 11.58
CA SER A 331 9.44 -10.31 12.02
C SER A 331 8.43 -10.91 11.07
N SER A 332 8.57 -12.21 10.75
CA SER A 332 7.67 -12.89 9.82
C SER A 332 7.57 -14.40 10.13
N ASN A 333 6.43 -14.99 9.79
CA ASN A 333 6.26 -16.44 9.79
C ASN A 333 6.54 -17.09 8.42
N ARG A 334 7.12 -16.32 7.48
CA ARG A 334 7.64 -16.88 6.23
C ARG A 334 8.73 -17.92 6.51
N MET A 335 8.81 -18.93 5.70
CA MET A 335 9.81 -20.01 5.83
C MET A 335 9.81 -20.71 7.21
N GLN A 336 8.68 -20.67 7.96
CA GLN A 336 8.55 -21.37 9.23
C GLN A 336 8.75 -22.88 9.06
N SER A 337 9.49 -23.51 9.96
CA SER A 337 9.69 -24.96 9.98
C SER A 337 8.56 -25.68 10.71
N LYS A 338 7.89 -24.99 11.65
CA LYS A 338 6.74 -25.46 12.41
C LYS A 338 5.67 -24.37 12.50
N PRO A 339 4.39 -24.74 12.62
CA PRO A 339 3.32 -23.77 12.83
C PRO A 339 3.57 -22.87 14.05
N ARG A 340 3.28 -21.59 13.91
CA ARG A 340 3.44 -20.54 14.94
C ARG A 340 4.89 -20.13 15.26
N GLU A 341 5.85 -20.50 14.44
CA GLU A 341 7.19 -19.91 14.52
C GLU A 341 7.17 -18.52 13.91
N THR A 342 7.79 -17.56 14.59
CA THR A 342 8.08 -16.23 14.08
C THR A 342 9.58 -16.01 14.06
N ASN A 343 10.13 -15.56 12.94
CA ASN A 343 11.56 -15.34 12.77
C ASN A 343 11.83 -13.92 12.32
N VAL A 344 13.03 -13.43 12.60
CA VAL A 344 13.52 -12.13 12.17
C VAL A 344 14.15 -12.25 10.78
N PHE A 345 13.79 -11.33 9.90
CA PHE A 345 14.30 -11.20 8.53
C PHE A 345 14.91 -9.81 8.34
N ILE A 346 15.90 -9.73 7.46
CA ILE A 346 16.49 -8.48 6.98
C ILE A 346 16.40 -8.43 5.47
N ALA A 347 16.10 -7.26 4.92
CA ALA A 347 16.06 -7.01 3.49
C ALA A 347 16.83 -5.73 3.14
N ASP A 348 17.36 -5.65 1.92
CA ASP A 348 17.77 -4.38 1.35
C ASP A 348 16.53 -3.57 1.01
N TRP A 349 16.45 -2.33 1.50
CA TRP A 349 15.35 -1.41 1.22
C TRP A 349 15.57 -0.73 -0.13
N ILE A 350 14.56 -0.80 -0.96
CA ILE A 350 14.52 -0.08 -2.24
C ILE A 350 13.46 1.00 -2.14
N GLU A 351 13.89 2.25 -2.23
CA GLU A 351 12.93 3.35 -2.37
C GLU A 351 12.09 3.13 -3.63
N GLY A 352 10.77 3.01 -3.43
CA GLY A 352 9.85 2.95 -4.56
C GLY A 352 9.98 4.21 -5.40
N ASP A 353 9.94 4.06 -6.71
CA ASP A 353 9.93 5.22 -7.59
C ASP A 353 8.62 5.98 -7.36
N LYS A 354 8.70 7.25 -6.93
CA LYS A 354 7.51 8.11 -6.74
C LYS A 354 6.65 8.23 -8.01
N THR A 355 7.23 7.84 -9.15
CA THR A 355 6.53 7.82 -10.43
C THR A 355 5.57 6.63 -10.57
N GLU A 356 5.72 5.56 -9.76
CA GLU A 356 4.87 4.36 -9.82
C GLU A 356 3.55 4.47 -9.02
N ILE A 357 3.31 5.57 -8.30
CA ILE A 357 2.09 5.79 -7.53
C ILE A 357 1.31 6.94 -8.15
N ALA A 358 0.02 6.70 -8.39
CA ALA A 358 -0.90 7.75 -8.84
C ALA A 358 -0.96 8.89 -7.81
N GLN A 359 -0.90 10.14 -8.29
CA GLN A 359 -0.85 11.30 -7.42
C GLN A 359 -2.22 11.99 -7.34
N PRO A 360 -2.92 11.96 -6.20
CA PRO A 360 -4.24 12.56 -6.04
C PRO A 360 -4.28 14.04 -6.46
N LYS A 361 -3.22 14.80 -6.16
CA LYS A 361 -3.10 16.21 -6.56
C LYS A 361 -3.07 16.38 -8.08
N THR A 362 -2.40 15.48 -8.81
CA THR A 362 -2.32 15.50 -10.27
C THR A 362 -3.65 15.12 -10.88
N LEU A 363 -4.30 14.06 -10.40
CA LEU A 363 -5.64 13.67 -10.82
C LEU A 363 -6.63 14.81 -10.62
N LYS A 364 -6.66 15.43 -9.43
CA LYS A 364 -7.53 16.57 -9.13
C LYS A 364 -7.26 17.76 -10.07
N LYS A 365 -6.00 18.06 -10.40
CA LYS A 365 -5.63 19.11 -11.37
C LYS A 365 -6.28 18.85 -12.72
N HIS A 366 -6.15 17.63 -13.25
CA HIS A 366 -6.70 17.26 -14.55
C HIS A 366 -8.22 17.30 -14.56
N ILE A 367 -8.88 16.69 -13.57
CA ILE A 367 -10.34 16.71 -13.46
C ILE A 367 -10.85 18.17 -13.35
N SER A 368 -10.27 18.98 -12.45
CA SER A 368 -10.73 20.35 -12.24
C SER A 368 -10.61 21.23 -13.49
N TYR A 369 -9.56 21.05 -14.31
CA TYR A 369 -9.44 21.79 -15.56
C TYR A 369 -10.42 21.29 -16.61
N LEU A 370 -10.46 19.96 -16.83
CA LEU A 370 -11.29 19.37 -17.88
C LEU A 370 -12.80 19.57 -17.61
N SER A 371 -13.22 19.62 -16.36
CA SER A 371 -14.63 19.88 -15.98
C SER A 371 -14.92 21.35 -15.68
N SER A 372 -14.01 22.28 -16.04
CA SER A 372 -14.27 23.71 -15.80
C SER A 372 -15.25 24.31 -16.80
N ASP A 373 -15.98 25.35 -16.37
CA ASP A 373 -16.90 26.11 -17.23
C ASP A 373 -16.19 26.73 -18.43
N GLU A 374 -14.86 26.96 -18.34
CA GLU A 374 -14.05 27.47 -19.45
C GLU A 374 -14.13 26.58 -20.70
N LEU A 375 -14.32 25.28 -20.52
CA LEU A 375 -14.41 24.31 -21.60
C LEU A 375 -15.85 24.06 -22.09
N GLN A 376 -16.84 24.72 -21.50
CA GLN A 376 -18.24 24.69 -21.91
C GLN A 376 -18.75 23.26 -22.21
N GLY A 377 -18.38 22.29 -21.37
CA GLY A 377 -18.79 20.89 -21.49
C GLY A 377 -18.19 20.14 -22.69
N ARG A 378 -17.17 20.64 -23.36
CA ARG A 378 -16.30 19.93 -24.33
C ARG A 378 -17.05 19.20 -25.46
N LEU A 379 -18.17 19.74 -25.93
CA LEU A 379 -18.90 19.12 -27.04
C LEU A 379 -17.98 18.92 -28.24
N THR A 380 -18.07 17.76 -28.89
CA THR A 380 -17.29 17.42 -30.09
C THR A 380 -17.42 18.48 -31.18
N GLY A 381 -16.29 18.96 -31.73
CA GLY A 381 -16.20 20.02 -32.72
C GLY A 381 -16.21 21.44 -32.14
N SER A 382 -16.52 21.60 -30.84
CA SER A 382 -16.61 22.89 -30.17
C SER A 382 -15.24 23.54 -29.89
N VAL A 383 -15.27 24.79 -29.44
CA VAL A 383 -14.06 25.48 -28.91
C VAL A 383 -13.59 24.82 -27.63
N GLY A 384 -14.52 24.31 -26.79
CA GLY A 384 -14.21 23.61 -25.56
C GLY A 384 -13.43 22.32 -25.79
N GLU A 385 -13.85 21.51 -26.76
CA GLU A 385 -13.11 20.31 -27.18
C GLU A 385 -11.69 20.65 -27.64
N LYS A 386 -11.54 21.66 -28.48
CA LYS A 386 -10.22 22.09 -28.98
C LYS A 386 -9.28 22.55 -27.88
N LYS A 387 -9.79 23.25 -26.85
CA LYS A 387 -9.02 23.63 -25.65
C LYS A 387 -8.61 22.41 -24.86
N ALA A 388 -9.52 21.45 -24.66
CA ALA A 388 -9.24 20.19 -23.96
C ALA A 388 -8.17 19.38 -24.73
N ALA A 389 -8.30 19.24 -26.05
CA ALA A 389 -7.31 18.57 -26.89
C ALA A 389 -5.91 19.23 -26.79
N ALA A 390 -5.86 20.56 -26.83
CA ALA A 390 -4.61 21.31 -26.69
C ALA A 390 -3.95 21.09 -25.30
N TYR A 391 -4.76 21.05 -24.25
CA TYR A 391 -4.30 20.73 -22.89
C TYR A 391 -3.69 19.32 -22.83
N ILE A 392 -4.39 18.32 -23.32
CA ILE A 392 -3.95 16.91 -23.36
C ILE A 392 -2.64 16.77 -24.14
N VAL A 393 -2.55 17.39 -25.33
CA VAL A 393 -1.31 17.39 -26.13
C VAL A 393 -0.14 18.00 -25.36
N LYS A 394 -0.38 19.08 -24.61
CA LYS A 394 0.64 19.70 -23.76
C LYS A 394 1.13 18.75 -22.69
N GLU A 395 0.22 18.06 -22.00
CA GLU A 395 0.57 17.07 -20.98
C GLU A 395 1.37 15.90 -21.60
N PHE A 396 0.93 15.30 -22.71
CA PHE A 396 1.67 14.23 -23.38
C PHE A 396 3.07 14.65 -23.84
N LYS A 397 3.21 15.86 -24.37
CA LYS A 397 4.52 16.43 -24.75
C LYS A 397 5.43 16.61 -23.54
N SER A 398 4.90 17.09 -22.41
CA SER A 398 5.67 17.29 -21.18
C SER A 398 6.24 15.99 -20.63
N LEU A 399 5.58 14.86 -20.91
CA LEU A 399 5.99 13.52 -20.54
C LEU A 399 6.98 12.86 -21.53
N GLY A 400 7.34 13.56 -22.61
CA GLY A 400 8.26 13.04 -23.63
C GLY A 400 7.68 11.92 -24.50
N LEU A 401 6.36 11.74 -24.50
CA LEU A 401 5.69 10.74 -25.32
C LEU A 401 5.79 11.09 -26.80
N LYS A 402 5.81 10.06 -27.65
CA LYS A 402 5.84 10.26 -29.10
C LYS A 402 4.42 10.48 -29.67
N PRO A 403 4.28 11.23 -30.77
CA PRO A 403 3.01 11.30 -31.48
C PRO A 403 2.63 9.94 -32.09
N TYR A 404 1.32 9.71 -32.23
CA TYR A 404 0.75 8.50 -32.84
C TYR A 404 1.29 8.29 -34.26
N ALA A 405 1.70 7.07 -34.57
CA ALA A 405 2.30 6.70 -35.85
C ALA A 405 3.46 7.63 -36.29
N ASN A 406 4.17 8.25 -35.33
CA ASN A 406 5.25 9.24 -35.57
C ASN A 406 4.84 10.45 -36.44
N LYS A 407 3.54 10.79 -36.46
CA LYS A 407 3.02 11.89 -37.29
C LYS A 407 2.48 13.05 -36.46
N SER A 408 1.37 12.83 -35.76
CA SER A 408 0.68 13.85 -35.00
C SER A 408 0.08 13.23 -33.72
N TYR A 409 -0.06 14.04 -32.68
CA TYR A 409 -0.89 13.67 -31.52
C TYR A 409 -2.39 13.75 -31.85
N LEU A 410 -2.76 14.46 -32.91
CA LEU A 410 -4.14 14.70 -33.31
C LEU A 410 -4.52 13.78 -34.48
N GLN A 411 -5.62 13.09 -34.33
CA GLN A 411 -6.27 12.28 -35.36
C GLN A 411 -7.68 12.84 -35.59
N THR A 412 -7.84 13.68 -36.62
CA THR A 412 -9.11 14.33 -36.96
C THR A 412 -9.96 13.41 -37.83
N PHE A 413 -11.25 13.40 -37.60
CA PHE A 413 -12.27 12.66 -38.36
C PHE A 413 -13.50 13.52 -38.61
N ASN A 414 -14.24 13.19 -39.67
CA ASN A 414 -15.50 13.85 -40.04
C ASN A 414 -16.65 12.86 -39.94
N TYR A 415 -17.79 13.32 -39.47
CA TYR A 415 -18.99 12.51 -39.33
C TYR A 415 -20.26 13.36 -39.42
N LYS A 416 -21.43 12.70 -39.36
CA LYS A 416 -22.72 13.39 -39.30
C LYS A 416 -23.36 13.15 -37.94
N VAL A 417 -23.73 14.22 -37.27
CA VAL A 417 -24.48 14.15 -36.01
C VAL A 417 -25.96 13.94 -36.29
N LYS A 418 -26.53 12.93 -35.64
CA LYS A 418 -28.00 12.72 -35.63
C LYS A 418 -28.61 13.60 -34.54
N ILE A 419 -29.25 14.72 -34.91
CA ILE A 419 -29.90 15.63 -33.96
C ILE A 419 -31.12 14.98 -33.30
N ASN A 420 -31.73 14.02 -33.96
CA ASN A 420 -32.81 13.19 -33.39
C ASN A 420 -32.40 11.71 -33.52
N PRO A 421 -31.90 11.06 -32.46
CA PRO A 421 -31.46 9.67 -32.52
C PRO A 421 -32.59 8.68 -32.89
N HIS A 422 -33.86 9.07 -32.74
CA HIS A 422 -35.02 8.25 -33.05
C HIS A 422 -35.56 8.50 -34.47
N SER A 423 -35.01 9.46 -35.22
CA SER A 423 -35.42 9.72 -36.61
C SER A 423 -34.67 8.83 -37.59
N THR A 424 -35.41 8.27 -38.56
CA THR A 424 -34.86 7.59 -39.73
C THR A 424 -34.56 8.57 -40.87
N ASP A 425 -34.99 9.85 -40.75
CA ASP A 425 -34.77 10.89 -41.73
C ASP A 425 -33.39 11.56 -41.49
N ALA A 426 -32.44 11.29 -42.38
CA ALA A 426 -31.11 11.85 -42.37
C ALA A 426 -31.03 13.31 -42.87
N SER A 427 -32.14 13.95 -43.26
CA SER A 427 -32.17 15.32 -43.76
C SER A 427 -31.82 16.37 -42.71
N SER A 428 -31.95 16.02 -41.40
CA SER A 428 -31.56 16.89 -40.27
C SER A 428 -30.12 16.69 -39.79
N ASP A 429 -29.40 15.69 -40.32
CA ASP A 429 -28.03 15.38 -39.90
C ASP A 429 -27.10 16.51 -40.26
N LYS A 430 -26.30 16.99 -39.31
CA LYS A 430 -25.30 18.04 -39.47
C LYS A 430 -23.91 17.46 -39.61
N ALA A 431 -23.13 17.96 -40.58
CA ALA A 431 -21.72 17.64 -40.68
C ALA A 431 -20.96 18.18 -39.45
N ASN A 432 -20.17 17.35 -38.83
CA ASN A 432 -19.31 17.69 -37.69
C ASN A 432 -17.94 17.06 -37.87
N SER A 433 -16.98 17.51 -37.06
CA SER A 433 -15.62 16.95 -37.01
C SER A 433 -15.16 16.86 -35.56
N GLY A 434 -14.57 15.73 -35.19
CA GLY A 434 -13.94 15.51 -33.89
C GLY A 434 -12.45 15.23 -34.06
N THR A 435 -11.74 15.19 -32.92
CA THR A 435 -10.30 14.99 -32.96
C THR A 435 -9.87 14.10 -31.77
N ASN A 436 -9.43 12.88 -32.05
CA ASN A 436 -8.77 12.06 -31.04
C ASN A 436 -7.39 12.64 -30.68
N VAL A 437 -6.98 12.53 -29.42
CA VAL A 437 -5.63 12.89 -28.98
C VAL A 437 -4.90 11.62 -28.56
N ILE A 438 -3.83 11.26 -29.29
CA ILE A 438 -3.18 9.95 -29.16
C ILE A 438 -1.66 10.12 -29.04
N ALA A 439 -1.09 9.46 -28.03
CA ALA A 439 0.35 9.41 -27.79
C ALA A 439 0.85 7.96 -27.70
N PHE A 440 2.15 7.78 -27.94
CA PHE A 440 2.81 6.47 -27.94
C PHE A 440 4.03 6.47 -27.03
N LEU A 441 4.10 5.49 -26.13
CA LEU A 441 5.26 5.17 -25.32
C LEU A 441 5.96 3.94 -25.90
N ASP A 442 7.16 4.15 -26.44
CA ASP A 442 7.96 3.15 -27.12
C ASP A 442 8.98 2.50 -26.18
N ASN A 443 8.61 1.41 -25.54
CA ASN A 443 9.50 0.61 -24.70
C ASN A 443 10.39 -0.35 -25.52
N LYS A 444 10.31 -0.31 -26.87
CA LYS A 444 10.97 -1.28 -27.77
C LYS A 444 10.45 -2.71 -27.60
N ALA A 445 9.24 -2.86 -27.12
CA ALA A 445 8.60 -4.15 -26.92
C ALA A 445 7.93 -4.67 -28.20
N SER A 446 7.70 -5.98 -28.25
CA SER A 446 7.02 -6.63 -29.37
C SER A 446 5.50 -6.54 -29.33
N LYS A 447 4.93 -6.18 -28.20
CA LYS A 447 3.47 -6.09 -27.96
C LYS A 447 3.08 -4.68 -27.60
N THR A 448 1.83 -4.30 -27.88
CA THR A 448 1.29 -2.98 -27.57
C THR A 448 -0.06 -3.10 -26.87
N ILE A 449 -0.28 -2.25 -25.87
CA ILE A 449 -1.57 -2.10 -25.14
C ILE A 449 -2.09 -0.70 -25.46
N VAL A 450 -3.39 -0.60 -25.70
CA VAL A 450 -4.11 0.69 -25.79
C VAL A 450 -4.75 0.96 -24.43
N ILE A 451 -4.57 2.18 -23.90
CA ILE A 451 -5.27 2.67 -22.71
C ILE A 451 -6.01 3.93 -23.14
N GLY A 452 -7.34 3.94 -22.94
CA GLY A 452 -8.17 5.00 -23.48
C GLY A 452 -9.28 5.49 -22.55
N ALA A 453 -9.81 6.66 -22.90
CA ALA A 453 -10.99 7.30 -22.32
C ALA A 453 -11.53 8.32 -23.31
N HIS A 454 -12.82 8.65 -23.30
CA HIS A 454 -13.28 9.79 -24.08
C HIS A 454 -13.09 11.11 -23.31
N TYR A 455 -12.88 12.20 -24.05
CA TYR A 455 -12.66 13.52 -23.43
C TYR A 455 -13.69 14.57 -23.85
N ASP A 456 -14.55 14.25 -24.83
CA ASP A 456 -15.75 15.03 -25.13
C ASP A 456 -16.84 14.84 -24.08
N HIS A 457 -17.85 15.70 -24.07
CA HIS A 457 -19.05 15.57 -23.29
C HIS A 457 -20.17 16.42 -23.92
N LEU A 458 -21.30 16.56 -23.24
CA LEU A 458 -22.58 17.03 -23.80
C LEU A 458 -22.64 18.53 -24.15
N GLY A 459 -21.59 19.33 -23.86
CA GLY A 459 -21.59 20.75 -24.14
C GLY A 459 -22.64 21.53 -23.36
N LEU A 460 -23.45 22.29 -24.07
CA LEU A 460 -24.66 22.97 -23.57
C LEU A 460 -25.91 22.16 -23.89
N ASN A 461 -25.78 20.87 -24.12
CA ASN A 461 -26.83 19.94 -24.55
C ASN A 461 -27.42 20.29 -25.93
N GLU A 462 -26.57 20.73 -26.84
CA GLU A 462 -26.99 21.13 -28.20
C GLU A 462 -27.56 19.98 -29.03
N HIS A 463 -27.11 18.74 -28.73
CA HIS A 463 -27.56 17.51 -29.40
C HIS A 463 -28.72 16.81 -28.69
N ASN A 464 -29.19 17.34 -27.54
CA ASN A 464 -30.27 16.77 -26.71
C ASN A 464 -29.98 15.34 -26.19
N HIS A 465 -28.72 15.05 -25.88
CA HIS A 465 -28.29 13.75 -25.36
C HIS A 465 -28.35 13.67 -23.82
N SER A 466 -28.57 14.81 -23.13
CA SER A 466 -28.67 14.81 -21.67
C SER A 466 -29.93 14.13 -21.15
N SER A 467 -29.77 13.28 -20.16
CA SER A 467 -30.89 12.71 -19.39
C SER A 467 -31.55 13.72 -18.43
N LYS A 468 -30.92 14.90 -18.20
CA LYS A 468 -31.47 15.97 -17.37
C LYS A 468 -32.55 16.73 -18.13
N PRO A 469 -33.81 16.73 -17.69
CA PRO A 469 -34.88 17.47 -18.39
C PRO A 469 -34.59 18.98 -18.43
N ASN A 470 -34.95 19.61 -19.55
CA ASN A 470 -34.86 21.06 -19.74
C ASN A 470 -33.48 21.68 -19.54
N SER A 471 -32.40 20.93 -19.80
CA SER A 471 -31.01 21.36 -19.58
C SER A 471 -30.37 22.00 -20.81
N HIS A 472 -31.12 22.31 -21.86
CA HIS A 472 -30.58 23.00 -23.03
C HIS A 472 -30.05 24.38 -22.66
N GLY A 473 -28.80 24.67 -23.02
CA GLY A 473 -28.10 25.91 -22.64
C GLY A 473 -27.38 25.86 -21.27
N GLU A 474 -27.52 24.81 -20.50
CA GLU A 474 -26.73 24.60 -19.28
C GLU A 474 -25.41 23.92 -19.62
N ILE A 475 -24.32 24.32 -18.93
CA ILE A 475 -23.02 23.67 -19.08
C ILE A 475 -23.05 22.29 -18.44
N HIS A 476 -22.81 21.26 -19.22
CA HIS A 476 -22.57 19.90 -18.74
C HIS A 476 -21.06 19.71 -18.54
N ASN A 477 -20.58 19.89 -17.30
CA ASN A 477 -19.14 19.89 -17.02
C ASN A 477 -18.43 18.55 -17.18
N GLY A 478 -19.14 17.42 -17.06
CA GLY A 478 -18.59 16.08 -17.29
C GLY A 478 -17.39 15.75 -16.42
N ALA A 479 -17.49 15.93 -15.08
CA ALA A 479 -16.39 15.65 -14.16
C ALA A 479 -16.13 14.16 -14.01
N ASP A 480 -17.19 13.38 -13.78
CA ASP A 480 -17.12 11.92 -13.74
C ASP A 480 -17.15 11.35 -15.15
N ASP A 481 -18.06 11.79 -15.96
CA ASP A 481 -18.23 11.47 -17.37
C ASP A 481 -17.63 12.57 -18.27
N ASN A 482 -16.42 12.47 -18.84
CA ASN A 482 -15.46 11.45 -18.46
C ASN A 482 -14.08 12.10 -18.20
N ALA A 483 -14.07 13.30 -17.53
CA ALA A 483 -12.80 13.91 -17.11
C ALA A 483 -12.06 12.99 -16.10
N SER A 484 -12.77 12.11 -15.38
CA SER A 484 -12.17 11.16 -14.46
C SER A 484 -11.33 10.10 -15.18
N GLY A 485 -11.86 9.48 -16.23
CA GLY A 485 -11.13 8.54 -17.07
C GLY A 485 -9.95 9.20 -17.79
N VAL A 486 -10.14 10.40 -18.34
CA VAL A 486 -9.05 11.18 -18.96
C VAL A 486 -7.92 11.45 -17.98
N ALA A 487 -8.24 11.88 -16.76
CA ALA A 487 -7.25 12.14 -15.72
C ALA A 487 -6.45 10.87 -15.36
N ALA A 488 -7.12 9.73 -15.29
CA ALA A 488 -6.46 8.46 -15.03
C ALA A 488 -5.55 8.02 -16.20
N VAL A 489 -5.96 8.20 -17.46
CA VAL A 489 -5.09 7.93 -18.63
C VAL A 489 -3.85 8.81 -18.60
N LEU A 490 -3.99 10.12 -18.30
CA LEU A 490 -2.87 11.04 -18.19
C LEU A 490 -1.92 10.67 -17.05
N GLU A 491 -2.46 10.23 -15.93
CA GLU A 491 -1.65 9.81 -14.79
C GLU A 491 -0.94 8.46 -15.05
N LEU A 492 -1.58 7.50 -15.70
CA LEU A 492 -0.93 6.28 -16.16
C LEU A 492 0.16 6.58 -17.18
N ALA A 493 -0.07 7.54 -18.09
CA ALA A 493 0.93 8.00 -19.04
C ALA A 493 2.16 8.59 -18.31
N ARG A 494 1.95 9.39 -17.25
CA ARG A 494 3.02 9.90 -16.39
C ARG A 494 3.76 8.76 -15.69
N MET A 495 3.02 7.85 -15.07
CA MET A 495 3.61 6.73 -14.33
C MET A 495 4.50 5.87 -15.21
N TYR A 496 4.02 5.44 -16.38
CA TYR A 496 4.78 4.56 -17.28
C TYR A 496 5.91 5.27 -18.03
N SER A 497 5.78 6.57 -18.32
CA SER A 497 6.84 7.32 -19.03
C SER A 497 7.98 7.77 -18.11
N GLN A 498 7.72 7.95 -16.81
CA GLN A 498 8.70 8.49 -15.85
C GLN A 498 9.28 7.44 -14.91
N ASN A 499 8.74 6.21 -14.88
CA ASN A 499 9.34 5.15 -14.09
C ASN A 499 10.70 4.71 -14.70
N LYS A 500 11.52 4.02 -13.90
CA LYS A 500 12.82 3.49 -14.34
C LYS A 500 12.71 2.11 -14.99
N THR A 501 11.50 1.57 -15.03
CA THR A 501 11.21 0.23 -15.56
C THR A 501 10.86 0.35 -17.03
N LYS A 502 11.43 -0.50 -17.87
CA LYS A 502 10.95 -0.70 -19.24
C LYS A 502 10.09 -1.94 -19.24
N GLU A 503 8.79 -1.74 -19.41
CA GLU A 503 7.85 -2.84 -19.51
C GLU A 503 8.05 -3.63 -20.82
N ASN A 504 7.65 -4.90 -20.81
CA ASN A 504 7.69 -5.77 -22.00
C ASN A 504 6.55 -5.50 -22.99
N VAL A 505 5.94 -4.32 -22.89
CA VAL A 505 4.87 -3.82 -23.77
C VAL A 505 5.08 -2.34 -24.08
N ASN A 506 4.66 -1.90 -25.26
CA ASN A 506 4.50 -0.50 -25.58
C ASN A 506 3.09 -0.04 -25.18
N TYR A 507 2.90 1.26 -25.01
CA TYR A 507 1.58 1.81 -24.69
C TYR A 507 1.15 2.85 -25.73
N ILE A 508 -0.13 2.77 -26.11
CA ILE A 508 -0.83 3.84 -26.81
C ILE A 508 -1.81 4.43 -25.80
N PHE A 509 -1.68 5.72 -25.50
CA PHE A 509 -2.62 6.48 -24.70
C PHE A 509 -3.54 7.23 -25.67
N ALA A 510 -4.83 6.85 -25.69
CA ALA A 510 -5.80 7.34 -26.65
C ALA A 510 -6.96 8.04 -25.94
N LEU A 511 -7.14 9.33 -26.22
CA LEU A 511 -8.24 10.11 -25.69
C LEU A 511 -9.18 10.45 -26.85
N PHE A 512 -10.39 9.87 -26.78
CA PHE A 512 -11.35 9.87 -27.88
C PHE A 512 -12.26 11.09 -27.83
N SER A 513 -12.72 11.53 -28.98
CA SER A 513 -13.79 12.50 -29.14
C SER A 513 -14.97 11.87 -29.89
N GLY A 514 -16.18 12.41 -29.72
CA GLY A 514 -17.38 11.90 -30.36
C GLY A 514 -17.87 10.58 -29.78
N GLU A 515 -17.55 10.27 -28.54
CA GLU A 515 -18.11 9.15 -27.80
C GLU A 515 -19.62 9.34 -27.61
N GLU A 516 -20.02 10.50 -27.10
CA GLU A 516 -21.39 10.92 -26.81
C GLU A 516 -22.29 10.99 -28.06
N ASP A 517 -21.69 11.13 -29.25
CA ASP A 517 -22.37 11.08 -30.54
C ASP A 517 -22.39 9.66 -31.14
N GLY A 518 -21.94 8.64 -30.41
CA GLY A 518 -22.01 7.22 -30.76
C GLY A 518 -20.67 6.56 -31.08
N LEU A 519 -19.67 6.73 -30.25
CA LEU A 519 -18.36 6.07 -30.31
C LEU A 519 -17.56 6.42 -31.60
N ILE A 520 -17.71 7.62 -32.13
CA ILE A 520 -17.22 7.96 -33.49
C ILE A 520 -15.69 7.91 -33.53
N GLY A 521 -15.02 8.55 -32.56
CA GLY A 521 -13.56 8.65 -32.55
C GLY A 521 -12.87 7.31 -32.32
N SER A 522 -13.37 6.49 -31.40
CA SER A 522 -12.84 5.16 -31.15
C SER A 522 -13.03 4.22 -32.34
N LYS A 523 -14.19 4.27 -33.02
CA LYS A 523 -14.43 3.55 -34.29
C LYS A 523 -13.41 3.93 -35.34
N HIS A 524 -13.20 5.24 -35.55
CA HIS A 524 -12.23 5.76 -36.51
C HIS A 524 -10.80 5.29 -36.21
N MET A 525 -10.39 5.28 -34.94
CA MET A 525 -9.09 4.76 -34.56
C MET A 525 -8.98 3.25 -34.77
N ALA A 526 -9.97 2.48 -34.32
CA ALA A 526 -9.98 1.02 -34.38
C ALA A 526 -9.88 0.48 -35.82
N GLU A 527 -10.45 1.20 -36.81
CA GLU A 527 -10.37 0.84 -38.23
C GLU A 527 -8.94 0.77 -38.77
N SER A 528 -8.06 1.68 -38.35
CA SER A 528 -6.68 1.75 -38.83
C SER A 528 -5.66 1.12 -37.88
N LEU A 529 -6.05 0.80 -36.65
CA LEU A 529 -5.11 0.45 -35.59
C LEU A 529 -4.26 -0.78 -35.92
N LYS A 530 -4.86 -1.89 -36.34
CA LYS A 530 -4.13 -3.14 -36.66
C LYS A 530 -3.15 -2.98 -37.84
N SER A 531 -3.44 -2.08 -38.76
CA SER A 531 -2.51 -1.81 -39.87
C SER A 531 -1.28 -1.02 -39.45
N LEU A 532 -1.42 -0.14 -38.43
CA LEU A 532 -0.34 0.69 -37.90
C LEU A 532 0.42 -0.01 -36.75
N TYR A 533 -0.29 -0.79 -35.96
CA TYR A 533 0.24 -1.50 -34.80
C TYR A 533 -0.31 -2.95 -34.78
N PRO A 534 0.24 -3.85 -35.62
CA PRO A 534 -0.28 -5.21 -35.80
C PRO A 534 -0.20 -6.08 -34.52
N ASN A 535 0.63 -5.69 -33.59
CA ASN A 535 0.88 -6.40 -32.33
C ASN A 535 0.10 -5.81 -31.14
N VAL A 536 -0.99 -5.09 -31.36
CA VAL A 536 -1.90 -4.70 -30.28
C VAL A 536 -2.58 -5.93 -29.71
N ILE A 537 -2.44 -6.12 -28.40
CA ILE A 537 -2.92 -7.32 -27.70
C ILE A 537 -4.20 -7.08 -26.89
N THR A 538 -4.47 -5.85 -26.49
CA THR A 538 -5.67 -5.46 -25.75
C THR A 538 -5.88 -3.94 -25.75
N MET A 539 -7.12 -3.54 -25.47
CA MET A 539 -7.48 -2.16 -25.14
C MET A 539 -8.14 -2.13 -23.74
N ILE A 540 -7.74 -1.17 -22.92
CA ILE A 540 -8.30 -0.89 -21.59
C ILE A 540 -9.00 0.46 -21.68
N ASN A 541 -10.30 0.48 -21.42
CA ASN A 541 -11.12 1.68 -21.41
C ASN A 541 -11.41 2.13 -19.96
N LEU A 542 -11.30 3.43 -19.71
CA LEU A 542 -11.60 4.02 -18.42
C LEU A 542 -12.75 5.02 -18.60
N ASP A 543 -13.89 4.70 -18.01
CA ASP A 543 -15.09 5.50 -18.15
C ASP A 543 -15.84 5.60 -16.81
N MET A 544 -16.17 6.83 -16.40
CA MET A 544 -16.89 7.14 -15.16
C MET A 544 -16.28 6.50 -13.90
N ILE A 545 -14.99 6.66 -13.70
CA ILE A 545 -14.24 6.06 -12.58
C ILE A 545 -14.02 6.98 -11.38
N GLY A 546 -14.58 8.18 -11.41
CA GLY A 546 -14.38 9.22 -10.39
C GLY A 546 -15.38 9.19 -9.23
N ARG A 547 -16.41 8.37 -9.29
CA ARG A 547 -17.52 8.36 -8.33
C ARG A 547 -17.68 7.02 -7.66
N LEU A 548 -16.82 6.74 -6.70
CA LEU A 548 -16.92 5.54 -5.90
C LEU A 548 -18.00 5.73 -4.81
N ASP A 549 -18.93 4.78 -4.69
CA ASP A 549 -19.93 4.78 -3.62
C ASP A 549 -19.35 4.34 -2.26
N GLY A 550 -20.16 4.43 -1.20
CA GLY A 550 -19.74 4.02 0.15
C GLY A 550 -19.35 2.55 0.26
N ASP A 551 -19.91 1.69 -0.61
CA ASP A 551 -19.64 0.25 -0.66
C ASP A 551 -18.45 -0.09 -1.56
N LYS A 552 -17.82 0.93 -2.17
CA LYS A 552 -16.66 0.79 -3.08
C LYS A 552 -16.92 -0.21 -4.21
N ASN A 553 -18.07 -0.06 -4.88
CA ASN A 553 -18.43 -0.87 -6.03
C ASN A 553 -17.66 -0.45 -7.28
N LEU A 554 -17.04 -1.41 -7.97
CA LEU A 554 -16.32 -1.22 -9.22
C LEU A 554 -16.79 -2.29 -10.21
N THR A 555 -17.14 -1.89 -11.43
CA THR A 555 -17.46 -2.82 -12.51
C THR A 555 -16.29 -2.96 -13.47
N VAL A 556 -15.93 -4.20 -13.81
CA VAL A 556 -14.91 -4.52 -14.81
C VAL A 556 -15.57 -5.37 -15.89
N GLY A 557 -15.75 -4.79 -17.08
CA GLY A 557 -16.30 -5.45 -18.26
C GLY A 557 -15.24 -6.11 -19.13
N GLY A 558 -15.69 -6.93 -20.09
CA GLY A 558 -14.82 -7.55 -21.10
C GLY A 558 -13.98 -8.72 -20.63
N ILE A 559 -14.15 -9.20 -19.38
CA ILE A 559 -13.30 -10.28 -18.83
C ILE A 559 -13.38 -11.60 -19.59
N GLY A 560 -14.46 -11.85 -20.34
CA GLY A 560 -14.63 -13.00 -21.23
C GLY A 560 -13.89 -12.87 -22.56
N THR A 561 -13.38 -11.69 -22.90
CA THR A 561 -12.73 -11.43 -24.21
C THR A 561 -11.30 -11.98 -24.28
N ASN A 562 -10.70 -12.33 -23.14
CA ASN A 562 -9.42 -13.02 -23.06
C ASN A 562 -9.41 -13.98 -21.85
N PRO A 563 -8.93 -15.23 -22.01
CA PRO A 563 -8.97 -16.24 -20.96
C PRO A 563 -8.19 -15.87 -19.68
N ASN A 564 -7.26 -14.92 -19.76
CA ASN A 564 -6.45 -14.50 -18.62
C ASN A 564 -7.06 -13.33 -17.83
N PHE A 565 -8.03 -12.59 -18.36
CA PHE A 565 -8.48 -11.34 -17.77
C PHE A 565 -9.12 -11.54 -16.40
N LYS A 566 -10.01 -12.52 -16.26
CA LYS A 566 -10.63 -12.85 -14.97
C LYS A 566 -9.59 -13.08 -13.88
N SER A 567 -8.57 -13.90 -14.14
CA SER A 567 -7.52 -14.21 -13.17
C SER A 567 -6.61 -13.00 -12.86
N ILE A 568 -6.42 -12.09 -13.83
CA ILE A 568 -5.68 -10.84 -13.62
C ILE A 568 -6.45 -9.93 -12.67
N VAL A 569 -7.76 -9.74 -12.90
CA VAL A 569 -8.60 -8.87 -12.06
C VAL A 569 -8.69 -9.44 -10.64
N GLU A 570 -8.98 -10.72 -10.50
CA GLU A 570 -9.12 -11.38 -9.19
C GLU A 570 -7.84 -11.29 -8.34
N ARG A 571 -6.66 -11.42 -8.95
CA ARG A 571 -5.36 -11.30 -8.25
C ARG A 571 -5.00 -9.87 -7.86
N ASN A 572 -5.46 -8.88 -8.62
CA ASN A 572 -5.10 -7.47 -8.42
C ASN A 572 -6.23 -6.63 -7.82
N LYS A 573 -7.34 -7.25 -7.48
CA LYS A 573 -8.48 -6.59 -6.84
C LYS A 573 -8.02 -5.90 -5.55
N PRO A 574 -8.25 -4.59 -5.39
CA PRO A 574 -7.92 -3.88 -4.17
C PRO A 574 -8.71 -4.41 -2.98
N ALA A 575 -8.07 -4.49 -1.82
CA ALA A 575 -8.75 -4.89 -0.59
C ALA A 575 -9.89 -3.92 -0.25
N GLY A 576 -11.05 -4.46 0.13
CA GLY A 576 -12.22 -3.67 0.49
C GLY A 576 -13.03 -3.12 -0.68
N PHE A 577 -12.74 -3.52 -1.94
CA PHE A 577 -13.56 -3.20 -3.11
C PHE A 577 -14.50 -4.35 -3.45
N HIS A 578 -15.75 -4.03 -3.79
CA HIS A 578 -16.67 -4.95 -4.42
C HIS A 578 -16.54 -4.85 -5.94
N VAL A 579 -15.95 -5.86 -6.57
CA VAL A 579 -15.72 -5.89 -8.02
C VAL A 579 -16.76 -6.78 -8.68
N THR A 580 -17.62 -6.18 -9.50
CA THR A 580 -18.54 -6.88 -10.40
C THR A 580 -17.83 -7.16 -11.72
N LEU A 581 -17.89 -8.40 -12.18
CA LEU A 581 -17.25 -8.85 -13.41
C LEU A 581 -18.31 -9.09 -14.49
N ASP A 582 -18.13 -8.46 -15.66
CA ASP A 582 -18.96 -8.71 -16.85
C ASP A 582 -18.09 -9.35 -17.95
N GLU A 583 -18.57 -10.45 -18.52
CA GLU A 583 -17.84 -11.19 -19.56
C GLU A 583 -17.93 -10.52 -20.94
N ASN A 584 -18.93 -9.66 -21.14
CA ASN A 584 -19.24 -9.09 -22.44
C ASN A 584 -18.23 -8.03 -22.89
N GLY A 585 -17.74 -8.14 -24.11
CA GLY A 585 -16.88 -7.12 -24.75
C GLY A 585 -17.66 -6.00 -25.46
N ILE A 586 -19.01 -6.08 -25.50
CA ILE A 586 -19.88 -5.05 -26.05
C ILE A 586 -20.55 -4.30 -24.91
N GLY A 587 -20.43 -2.99 -24.90
CA GLY A 587 -21.00 -2.12 -23.89
C GLY A 587 -21.20 -0.70 -24.44
N PRO A 588 -21.67 0.23 -23.62
CA PRO A 588 -22.03 1.59 -24.07
C PRO A 588 -20.83 2.54 -24.21
N SER A 589 -19.58 2.06 -24.19
CA SER A 589 -18.39 2.92 -24.25
C SER A 589 -17.37 2.43 -25.28
N ASP A 590 -16.27 3.17 -25.45
CA ASP A 590 -15.26 3.08 -26.52
C ASP A 590 -14.62 1.69 -26.71
N HIS A 591 -14.53 0.86 -25.65
CA HIS A 591 -14.01 -0.51 -25.74
C HIS A 591 -14.74 -1.35 -26.80
N THR A 592 -16.03 -1.13 -27.00
CA THR A 592 -16.86 -1.82 -28.01
C THR A 592 -16.27 -1.66 -29.42
N SER A 593 -15.75 -0.50 -29.76
CA SER A 593 -15.15 -0.24 -31.07
C SER A 593 -13.95 -1.13 -31.37
N PHE A 594 -13.18 -1.46 -30.36
CA PHE A 594 -12.00 -2.32 -30.45
C PHE A 594 -12.37 -3.80 -30.44
N TYR A 595 -13.33 -4.19 -29.60
CA TYR A 595 -13.84 -5.55 -29.56
C TYR A 595 -14.41 -5.98 -30.91
N LEU A 596 -15.17 -5.13 -31.57
CA LEU A 596 -15.72 -5.36 -32.92
C LEU A 596 -14.64 -5.47 -34.01
N LYS A 597 -13.38 -5.18 -33.69
CA LYS A 597 -12.20 -5.38 -34.55
C LYS A 597 -11.29 -6.50 -34.04
N ASP A 598 -11.83 -7.45 -33.25
CA ASP A 598 -11.12 -8.60 -32.68
C ASP A 598 -9.91 -8.18 -31.82
N ILE A 599 -10.01 -7.11 -31.05
CA ILE A 599 -9.04 -6.70 -30.04
C ILE A 599 -9.69 -6.96 -28.69
N PRO A 600 -9.11 -7.82 -27.82
CA PRO A 600 -9.62 -8.04 -26.46
C PRO A 600 -9.70 -6.74 -25.65
N VAL A 601 -10.76 -6.59 -24.87
CA VAL A 601 -11.04 -5.37 -24.09
C VAL A 601 -11.32 -5.67 -22.63
#